data_92cd46b9678b70ea369d9650cfff0f59
#
_entry.id   92cd46b9678b70ea369d9650cfff0f59
#
_cell.length_a   1.000
_cell.length_b   1.000
_cell.length_c   1.000
_cell.angle_alpha   90.00
_cell.angle_beta   90.00
_cell.angle_gamma   90.00
#
_symmetry.space_group_name_H-M   'P 1'
#
loop_
_entity.id
_entity.type
_entity.pdbx_description
1 polymer ?
#
loop_
_entity_poly.entity_id
_entity_poly.type
_entity_poly.pdbx_seq_one_letter_code
_entity_poly.pdbx_strand_id
1 'polypeptide(L)'
;MFSHIMVGAKDIEESKIFYDKLLGVLGASEGVLSPNLTGQKRYFYAHDNSMFVITEPIDGKDATTGNGLTIAFNVKSEEEGNLWHQTGIDNGG
;
A
#
# COMPACT_ATOMS: atom_id res chain seq x y z
N MET A 1 12.86 -8.48 10.89
CA MET A 1 13.08 -9.44 9.81
C MET A 1 12.83 -8.82 8.43
N PHE A 2 11.67 -8.26 8.17
CA PHE A 2 11.42 -7.63 6.87
C PHE A 2 11.83 -6.16 6.89
N SER A 3 12.53 -5.69 5.83
CA SER A 3 12.84 -4.28 5.68
C SER A 3 11.65 -3.52 5.10
N HIS A 4 10.99 -4.13 4.14
CA HIS A 4 9.80 -3.56 3.49
C HIS A 4 9.02 -4.65 2.77
N ILE A 5 7.76 -4.35 2.44
CA ILE A 5 6.90 -5.18 1.61
C ILE A 5 6.51 -4.34 0.40
N MET A 6 6.62 -4.91 -0.79
CA MET A 6 6.29 -4.24 -2.05
C MET A 6 5.23 -5.04 -2.78
N VAL A 7 4.20 -4.35 -3.26
CA VAL A 7 3.14 -4.95 -4.06
C VAL A 7 2.98 -4.22 -5.40
N GLY A 8 2.64 -4.96 -6.44
CA GLY A 8 2.38 -4.39 -7.75
C GLY A 8 1.03 -3.68 -7.80
N ALA A 9 0.96 -2.60 -8.57
CA ALA A 9 -0.27 -1.86 -8.82
C ALA A 9 -0.49 -1.75 -10.32
N LYS A 10 -1.69 -2.08 -10.79
CA LYS A 10 -2.05 -1.97 -12.21
C LYS A 10 -2.28 -0.51 -12.60
N ASP A 11 -2.99 0.23 -11.75
CA ASP A 11 -3.17 1.68 -11.85
C ASP A 11 -2.64 2.29 -10.56
N ILE A 12 -1.39 2.75 -10.61
CA ILE A 12 -0.70 3.17 -9.40
C ILE A 12 -1.29 4.45 -8.78
N GLU A 13 -1.83 5.35 -9.59
CA GLU A 13 -2.43 6.57 -9.05
C GLU A 13 -3.74 6.27 -8.32
N GLU A 14 -4.55 5.36 -8.83
CA GLU A 14 -5.73 4.86 -8.16
C GLU A 14 -5.37 4.13 -6.87
N SER A 15 -4.35 3.28 -6.92
CA SER A 15 -3.84 2.58 -5.74
C SER A 15 -3.30 3.54 -4.70
N LYS A 16 -2.63 4.62 -5.10
CA LYS A 16 -2.16 5.64 -4.18
C LYS A 16 -3.31 6.27 -3.41
N ILE A 17 -4.38 6.66 -4.10
CA ILE A 17 -5.57 7.24 -3.45
C ILE A 17 -6.13 6.28 -2.41
N PHE A 18 -6.25 4.99 -2.77
CA PHE A 18 -6.74 3.95 -1.86
C PHE A 18 -5.85 3.81 -0.63
N TYR A 19 -4.54 3.65 -0.82
CA TYR A 19 -3.61 3.43 0.29
C TYR A 19 -3.36 4.67 1.13
N ASP A 20 -3.39 5.87 0.54
CA ASP A 20 -3.31 7.11 1.33
C ASP A 20 -4.43 7.16 2.39
N LYS A 21 -5.64 6.76 2.01
CA LYS A 21 -6.78 6.73 2.92
C LYS A 21 -6.70 5.56 3.90
N LEU A 22 -6.39 4.37 3.41
CA LEU A 22 -6.36 3.16 4.22
C LEU A 22 -5.27 3.21 5.29
N LEU A 23 -4.05 3.54 4.88
CA LEU A 23 -2.91 3.62 5.81
C LEU A 23 -2.95 4.89 6.65
N GLY A 24 -3.63 5.93 6.16
CA GLY A 24 -3.89 7.14 6.95
C GLY A 24 -4.68 6.86 8.22
N VAL A 25 -5.59 5.88 8.21
CA VAL A 25 -6.32 5.43 9.40
C VAL A 25 -5.35 4.94 10.49
N LEU A 26 -4.27 4.30 10.10
CA LEU A 26 -3.24 3.78 11.02
C LEU A 26 -2.27 4.87 11.48
N GLY A 27 -2.32 6.06 10.89
CA GLY A 27 -1.44 7.18 11.22
C GLY A 27 -0.29 7.39 10.24
N ALA A 28 -0.23 6.64 9.15
CA ALA A 28 0.79 6.84 8.12
C ALA A 28 0.50 8.11 7.31
N SER A 29 1.57 8.81 6.91
CA SER A 29 1.47 9.92 5.97
C SER A 29 1.15 9.39 4.57
N GLU A 30 0.71 10.27 3.68
CA GLU A 30 0.47 9.89 2.28
C GLU A 30 1.75 9.36 1.61
N GLY A 31 1.57 8.57 0.55
CA GLY A 31 2.68 7.95 -0.16
C GLY A 31 3.64 8.96 -0.79
N VAL A 32 4.93 8.67 -0.71
CA VAL A 32 6.00 9.50 -1.27
C VAL A 32 6.48 8.89 -2.58
N LEU A 33 6.42 9.67 -3.66
CA LEU A 33 6.88 9.24 -4.97
C LEU A 33 8.40 9.09 -4.98
N SER A 34 8.88 7.92 -5.38
CA SER A 34 10.30 7.65 -5.60
C SER A 34 10.42 6.70 -6.80
N PRO A 35 10.57 7.23 -8.03
CA PRO A 35 10.61 6.38 -9.23
C PRO A 35 11.79 5.41 -9.19
N ASN A 36 11.62 4.23 -9.80
CA ASN A 36 12.71 3.30 -10.03
C ASN A 36 13.67 3.87 -11.07
N LEU A 37 14.90 3.36 -11.09
CA LEU A 37 15.90 3.75 -12.09
C LEU A 37 15.44 3.48 -13.53
N THR A 38 14.57 2.49 -13.72
CA THR A 38 14.00 2.13 -15.02
C THR A 38 12.70 2.89 -15.33
N GLY A 39 12.31 3.87 -14.50
CA GLY A 39 11.20 4.79 -14.75
C GLY A 39 9.86 4.41 -14.17
N GLN A 40 9.70 3.19 -13.64
CA GLN A 40 8.45 2.78 -13.00
C GLN A 40 8.20 3.62 -11.75
N LYS A 41 6.95 4.07 -11.57
CA LYS A 41 6.55 4.82 -10.38
C LYS A 41 6.44 3.90 -9.19
N ARG A 42 6.86 4.42 -8.03
CA ARG A 42 6.72 3.76 -6.73
C ARG A 42 6.27 4.79 -5.71
N TYR A 43 5.37 4.40 -4.82
CA TYR A 43 5.00 5.20 -3.66
C TYR A 43 5.37 4.46 -2.39
N PHE A 44 6.07 5.14 -1.49
CA PHE A 44 6.60 4.60 -0.25
C PHE A 44 5.77 5.10 0.92
N TYR A 45 5.35 4.19 1.77
CA TYR A 45 4.62 4.47 3.02
C TYR A 45 5.47 3.97 4.18
N ALA A 46 5.96 4.88 5.02
CA ALA A 46 6.74 4.53 6.20
C ALA A 46 5.92 4.81 7.46
N HIS A 47 5.81 3.82 8.34
CA HIS A 47 5.06 3.94 9.60
C HIS A 47 5.53 2.87 10.57
N ASP A 48 5.69 3.24 11.86
CA ASP A 48 6.07 2.33 12.95
C ASP A 48 7.29 1.45 12.62
N ASN A 49 8.35 2.05 12.07
CA ASN A 49 9.58 1.38 11.67
C ASN A 49 9.41 0.32 10.56
N SER A 50 8.29 0.35 9.87
CA SER A 50 8.02 -0.52 8.73
C SER A 50 7.84 0.32 7.48
N MET A 51 8.00 -0.32 6.33
CA MET A 51 7.78 0.33 5.04
C MET A 51 6.92 -0.55 4.15
N PHE A 52 5.89 0.06 3.58
CA PHE A 52 5.03 -0.55 2.58
C PHE A 52 5.17 0.22 1.28
N VAL A 53 5.35 -0.48 0.16
CA VAL A 53 5.60 0.15 -1.15
C VAL A 53 4.62 -0.38 -2.16
N ILE A 54 4.03 0.51 -2.94
CA ILE A 54 3.30 0.13 -4.15
C ILE A 54 4.13 0.53 -5.37
N THR A 55 4.14 -0.31 -6.40
CA THR A 55 4.98 -0.10 -7.57
C THR A 55 4.29 -0.50 -8.86
N GLU A 56 4.59 0.23 -9.94
CA GLU A 56 4.39 -0.32 -11.27
C GLU A 56 5.40 -1.46 -11.44
N PRO A 57 4.99 -2.64 -11.99
CA PRO A 57 5.92 -3.76 -12.16
C PRO A 57 7.11 -3.41 -13.04
N ILE A 58 8.30 -3.85 -12.60
CA ILE A 58 9.55 -3.51 -13.29
C ILE A 58 9.66 -4.10 -14.70
N ASP A 59 8.92 -5.18 -14.97
CA ASP A 59 8.89 -5.82 -16.29
C ASP A 59 7.99 -5.09 -17.30
N GLY A 60 7.33 -4.00 -16.88
CA GLY A 60 6.43 -3.22 -17.73
C GLY A 60 5.09 -3.88 -18.04
N LYS A 61 4.82 -5.04 -17.44
CA LYS A 61 3.53 -5.75 -17.61
C LYS A 61 2.55 -5.34 -16.52
N ASP A 62 1.25 -5.64 -16.74
CA ASP A 62 0.23 -5.40 -15.74
C ASP A 62 0.49 -6.20 -14.47
N ALA A 63 0.26 -5.58 -13.33
CA ALA A 63 0.35 -6.25 -12.04
C ALA A 63 -0.72 -7.34 -11.94
N THR A 64 -0.38 -8.44 -11.27
CA THR A 64 -1.29 -9.54 -10.99
C THR A 64 -1.44 -9.73 -9.48
N THR A 65 -2.55 -10.36 -9.07
CA THR A 65 -2.79 -10.70 -7.67
C THR A 65 -2.07 -12.00 -7.33
N GLY A 66 -1.35 -12.02 -6.19
CA GLY A 66 -0.72 -13.23 -5.70
C GLY A 66 -1.75 -14.18 -5.09
N ASN A 67 -1.71 -15.45 -5.49
CA ASN A 67 -2.58 -16.48 -4.92
C ASN A 67 -1.94 -17.03 -3.63
N GLY A 68 -2.70 -17.02 -2.53
CA GLY A 68 -2.20 -17.50 -1.24
C GLY A 68 -1.38 -16.48 -0.45
N LEU A 69 -1.33 -15.23 -0.92
CA LEU A 69 -0.62 -14.16 -0.25
C LEU A 69 -1.54 -13.43 0.73
N THR A 70 -1.05 -13.16 1.93
CA THR A 70 -1.73 -12.34 2.92
C THR A 70 -0.75 -11.32 3.50
N ILE A 71 -1.16 -10.06 3.52
CA ILE A 71 -0.41 -8.99 4.18
C ILE A 71 -1.31 -8.41 5.26
N ALA A 72 -0.88 -8.50 6.51
CA ALA A 72 -1.65 -8.03 7.66
C ALA A 72 -1.06 -6.75 8.24
N PHE A 73 -1.91 -5.82 8.59
CA PHE A 73 -1.53 -4.56 9.22
C PHE A 73 -1.99 -4.53 10.67
N ASN A 74 -1.13 -4.06 11.56
CA ASN A 74 -1.45 -3.93 12.97
C ASN A 74 -2.39 -2.74 13.20
N VAL A 75 -3.38 -2.95 14.07
CA VAL A 75 -4.26 -1.88 14.54
C VAL A 75 -4.11 -1.73 16.06
N LYS A 76 -4.37 -0.52 16.56
CA LYS A 76 -4.19 -0.20 17.98
C LYS A 76 -5.42 -0.59 18.83
N SER A 77 -6.57 -0.74 18.19
CA SER A 77 -7.83 -1.04 18.86
C SER A 77 -8.80 -1.68 17.89
N GLU A 78 -9.88 -2.26 18.42
CA GLU A 78 -10.98 -2.79 17.62
C GLU A 78 -11.64 -1.68 16.80
N GLU A 79 -11.80 -0.48 17.40
CA GLU A 79 -12.36 0.67 16.70
C GLU A 79 -11.52 1.09 15.50
N GLU A 80 -10.20 1.14 15.66
CA GLU A 80 -9.29 1.44 14.55
C GLU A 80 -9.37 0.37 13.46
N GLY A 81 -9.44 -0.91 13.85
CA GLY A 81 -9.59 -2.02 12.92
C GLY A 81 -10.89 -1.93 12.12
N ASN A 82 -11.99 -1.60 12.79
CA ASN A 82 -13.29 -1.42 12.13
C ASN A 82 -13.28 -0.24 11.16
N LEU A 83 -12.68 0.88 11.56
CA LEU A 83 -12.54 2.06 10.70
C LEU A 83 -11.66 1.75 9.49
N TRP A 84 -10.55 1.05 9.70
CA TRP A 84 -9.65 0.63 8.65
C TRP A 84 -10.35 -0.24 7.61
N HIS A 85 -11.12 -1.23 8.06
CA HIS A 85 -11.89 -2.13 7.21
C HIS A 85 -12.96 -1.36 6.41
N GLN A 86 -13.71 -0.49 7.08
CA GLN A 86 -14.74 0.32 6.42
C GLN A 86 -14.16 1.29 5.40
N THR A 87 -13.02 1.90 5.73
CA THR A 87 -12.31 2.81 4.82
C THR A 87 -11.86 2.06 3.57
N GLY A 88 -11.38 0.82 3.71
CA GLY A 88 -11.03 -0.02 2.57
C GLY A 88 -12.23 -0.29 1.67
N ILE A 89 -13.35 -0.69 2.24
CA ILE A 89 -14.59 -0.95 1.48
C ILE A 89 -15.07 0.32 0.77
N ASP A 90 -15.11 1.45 1.47
CA ASP A 90 -15.60 2.72 0.93
C ASP A 90 -14.73 3.26 -0.22
N ASN A 91 -13.50 2.81 -0.34
CA ASN A 91 -12.55 3.28 -1.34
C ASN A 91 -12.14 2.21 -2.36
N GLY A 92 -12.94 1.17 -2.52
CA GLY A 92 -12.79 0.18 -3.59
C GLY A 92 -12.08 -1.11 -3.20
N GLY A 93 -11.84 -1.27 -1.93
CA GLY A 93 -11.26 -2.52 -1.40
C GLY A 93 -12.27 -3.64 -1.24
#